data_239e1b7d3ba4804d20bc9fa7891e7e43
#
_entry.id   239e1b7d3ba4804d20bc9fa7891e7e43
#
_cell.length_a   1.000
_cell.length_b   1.000
_cell.length_c   1.000
_cell.angle_alpha   90.00
_cell.angle_beta   90.00
_cell.angle_gamma   90.00
#
_symmetry.space_group_name_H-M   'P 1'
#
loop_
_entity.id
_entity.type
_entity.pdbx_description
1 polymer ?
#
loop_
_entity_poly.entity_id
_entity_poly.type
_entity_poly.pdbx_seq_one_letter_code
_entity_poly.pdbx_strand_id
1 'polypeptide(L)'
;IMSWALARPFSEVELYKENFETAVKNNPGMPRPVFATMRQTAVYEKASDVDPYLDAFISKTARFENLFKNIADVKEGFPEQVDLSTVVGEDRFNREELQKNLMFGTPDEVVAKLEQYQAIGVDDFIYNASYGLDRERQKSSLKLFCREVAPVFR
;
A
#
# COMPACT_ATOMS: atom_id res chain seq x y z
N ILE A 1 6.77 -6.39 15.25
CA ILE A 1 7.12 -6.86 13.89
C ILE A 1 6.28 -6.09 12.89
N MET A 2 6.88 -5.62 11.83
CA MET A 2 6.19 -4.88 10.76
C MET A 2 6.19 -5.69 9.47
N SER A 3 4.99 -5.96 8.94
CA SER A 3 4.81 -6.50 7.60
C SER A 3 4.86 -5.37 6.58
N TRP A 4 5.75 -5.48 5.60
CA TRP A 4 5.91 -4.50 4.53
C TRP A 4 5.18 -4.94 3.26
N ALA A 5 3.87 -5.16 3.38
CA ALA A 5 3.05 -5.69 2.30
C ALA A 5 2.63 -4.66 1.24
N LEU A 6 2.94 -3.40 1.41
CA LEU A 6 2.66 -2.21 0.56
C LEU A 6 1.45 -2.33 -0.40
N ALA A 7 1.61 -3.03 -1.52
CA ALA A 7 0.62 -3.24 -2.58
C ALA A 7 0.36 -4.74 -2.84
N ARG A 8 0.81 -5.62 -1.94
CA ARG A 8 0.59 -7.07 -2.07
C ARG A 8 -0.89 -7.42 -1.82
N PRO A 9 -1.39 -8.55 -2.37
CA PRO A 9 -2.73 -9.04 -2.06
C PRO A 9 -2.96 -9.22 -0.56
N PHE A 10 -4.21 -9.08 -0.12
CA PHE A 10 -4.58 -9.29 1.28
C PHE A 10 -4.19 -10.68 1.78
N SER A 11 -4.32 -11.71 0.93
CA SER A 11 -3.92 -13.09 1.25
C SER A 11 -2.45 -13.25 1.67
N GLU A 12 -1.54 -12.39 1.18
CA GLU A 12 -0.16 -12.40 1.66
C GLU A 12 -0.05 -11.86 3.10
N VAL A 13 -0.88 -10.89 3.47
CA VAL A 13 -0.92 -10.39 4.85
C VAL A 13 -1.49 -11.43 5.79
N GLU A 14 -2.52 -12.17 5.37
CA GLU A 14 -3.04 -13.33 6.10
C GLU A 14 -1.94 -14.36 6.35
N LEU A 15 -1.20 -14.74 5.31
CA LEU A 15 -0.07 -15.67 5.44
C LEU A 15 1.02 -15.16 6.40
N TYR A 16 1.37 -13.86 6.33
CA TYR A 16 2.35 -13.28 7.26
C TYR A 16 1.84 -13.31 8.70
N LYS A 17 0.54 -13.06 8.88
CA LYS A 17 -0.09 -13.11 10.21
C LYS A 17 -0.14 -14.53 10.76
N GLU A 18 -0.48 -15.52 9.96
CA GLU A 18 -0.46 -16.94 10.35
C GLU A 18 0.95 -17.39 10.77
N ASN A 19 1.96 -17.04 9.98
CA ASN A 19 3.36 -17.33 10.29
C ASN A 19 3.80 -16.65 11.61
N PHE A 20 3.36 -15.41 11.82
CA PHE A 20 3.63 -14.68 13.05
C PHE A 20 3.00 -15.38 14.27
N GLU A 21 1.72 -15.75 14.22
CA GLU A 21 1.04 -16.43 15.33
C GLU A 21 1.63 -17.82 15.59
N THR A 22 2.06 -18.50 14.53
CA THR A 22 2.77 -19.79 14.67
C THR A 22 4.10 -19.58 15.41
N ALA A 23 4.86 -18.54 15.07
CA ALA A 23 6.10 -18.22 15.77
C ALA A 23 5.87 -17.85 17.24
N VAL A 24 4.82 -17.05 17.53
CA VAL A 24 4.43 -16.71 18.91
C VAL A 24 4.08 -17.98 19.71
N LYS A 25 3.27 -18.85 19.15
CA LYS A 25 2.87 -20.12 19.78
C LYS A 25 4.06 -21.04 20.08
N ASN A 26 5.05 -21.05 19.19
CA ASN A 26 6.26 -21.88 19.36
C ASN A 26 7.25 -21.29 20.37
N ASN A 27 7.03 -20.06 20.85
CA ASN A 27 7.90 -19.37 21.82
C ASN A 27 7.12 -18.87 23.04
N PRO A 28 6.48 -19.76 23.83
CA PRO A 28 5.54 -19.38 24.89
C PRO A 28 6.19 -18.62 26.07
N GLY A 29 7.52 -18.61 26.16
CA GLY A 29 8.28 -17.85 27.17
C GLY A 29 8.57 -16.39 26.78
N MET A 30 8.23 -15.99 25.55
CA MET A 30 8.48 -14.63 25.05
C MET A 30 7.18 -13.80 25.07
N PRO A 31 7.24 -12.53 25.46
CA PRO A 31 6.11 -11.63 25.29
C PRO A 31 5.67 -11.58 23.82
N ARG A 32 4.36 -11.64 23.56
CA ARG A 32 3.85 -11.51 22.20
C ARG A 32 4.20 -10.13 21.63
N PRO A 33 4.94 -10.03 20.51
CA PRO A 33 5.22 -8.75 19.87
C PRO A 33 3.96 -8.17 19.21
N VAL A 34 3.98 -6.86 18.93
CA VAL A 34 2.97 -6.20 18.09
C VAL A 34 3.18 -6.61 16.63
N PHE A 35 2.09 -6.95 15.94
CA PHE A 35 2.07 -7.19 14.50
C PHE A 35 1.49 -5.97 13.78
N ALA A 36 2.37 -5.17 13.19
CA ALA A 36 1.99 -4.01 12.40
C ALA A 36 2.02 -4.32 10.89
N THR A 37 1.09 -3.76 10.13
CA THR A 37 1.13 -3.84 8.67
C THR A 37 1.19 -2.45 8.04
N MET A 38 2.11 -2.29 7.07
CA MET A 38 2.26 -1.05 6.30
C MET A 38 1.65 -1.23 4.91
N ARG A 39 0.73 -0.32 4.55
CA ARG A 39 0.10 -0.33 3.22
C ARG A 39 0.26 1.02 2.51
N GLN A 40 0.43 0.96 1.19
CA GLN A 40 0.26 2.17 0.35
C GLN A 40 -1.20 2.60 0.46
N THR A 41 -1.41 3.80 0.99
CA THR A 41 -2.74 4.27 1.38
C THR A 41 -3.07 5.60 0.74
N ALA A 42 -4.30 5.72 0.21
CA ALA A 42 -4.88 6.97 -0.25
C ALA A 42 -6.38 6.98 0.00
N VAL A 43 -6.86 8.06 0.61
CA VAL A 43 -8.28 8.30 0.81
C VAL A 43 -8.70 9.51 0.00
N TYR A 44 -9.76 9.40 -0.75
CA TYR A 44 -10.33 10.45 -1.60
C TYR A 44 -11.85 10.50 -1.43
N GLU A 45 -12.46 11.65 -1.78
CA GLU A 45 -13.89 11.87 -1.51
C GLU A 45 -14.81 11.07 -2.41
N LYS A 46 -14.41 10.83 -3.67
CA LYS A 46 -15.26 10.15 -4.66
C LYS A 46 -14.48 9.02 -5.32
N ALA A 47 -15.15 7.89 -5.56
CA ALA A 47 -14.56 6.74 -6.27
C ALA A 47 -14.01 7.11 -7.66
N SER A 48 -14.59 8.12 -8.33
CA SER A 48 -14.09 8.65 -9.61
C SER A 48 -12.72 9.32 -9.53
N ASP A 49 -12.22 9.63 -8.34
CA ASP A 49 -10.97 10.36 -8.15
C ASP A 49 -9.74 9.43 -8.09
N VAL A 50 -9.91 8.14 -8.31
CA VAL A 50 -8.87 7.11 -8.17
C VAL A 50 -7.71 7.26 -9.15
N ASP A 51 -7.96 7.72 -10.38
CA ASP A 51 -6.98 7.71 -11.46
C ASP A 51 -5.67 8.44 -11.16
N PRO A 52 -5.67 9.68 -10.65
CA PRO A 52 -4.41 10.37 -10.32
C PRO A 52 -3.57 9.63 -9.27
N TYR A 53 -4.21 8.87 -8.37
CA TYR A 53 -3.54 8.11 -7.34
C TYR A 53 -2.90 6.84 -7.91
N LEU A 54 -3.60 6.13 -8.79
CA LEU A 54 -3.04 4.96 -9.48
C LEU A 54 -1.90 5.36 -10.42
N ASP A 55 -2.06 6.44 -11.18
CA ASP A 55 -1.00 6.95 -12.08
C ASP A 55 0.28 7.30 -11.32
N ALA A 56 0.14 7.99 -10.18
CA ALA A 56 1.28 8.31 -9.33
C ALA A 56 1.97 7.05 -8.78
N PHE A 57 1.19 6.06 -8.34
CA PHE A 57 1.70 4.78 -7.85
C PHE A 57 2.44 4.01 -8.95
N ILE A 58 1.83 3.86 -10.14
CA ILE A 58 2.42 3.15 -11.28
C ILE A 58 3.72 3.84 -11.71
N SER A 59 3.69 5.17 -11.91
CA SER A 59 4.86 5.94 -12.30
C SER A 59 6.02 5.79 -11.30
N LYS A 60 5.76 5.89 -10.01
CA LYS A 60 6.78 5.73 -8.99
C LYS A 60 7.32 4.30 -8.95
N THR A 61 6.44 3.31 -9.04
CA THR A 61 6.84 1.89 -8.98
C THR A 61 7.70 1.53 -10.19
N ALA A 62 7.33 1.97 -11.39
CA ALA A 62 8.12 1.77 -12.59
C ALA A 62 9.52 2.41 -12.49
N ARG A 63 9.60 3.64 -11.96
CA ARG A 63 10.90 4.30 -11.71
C ARG A 63 11.76 3.56 -10.68
N PHE A 64 11.15 3.08 -9.61
CA PHE A 64 11.85 2.32 -8.58
C PHE A 64 12.39 1.01 -9.15
N GLU A 65 11.61 0.32 -9.97
CA GLU A 65 12.04 -0.92 -10.60
C GLU A 65 13.14 -0.71 -11.64
N ASN A 66 13.16 0.43 -12.32
CA ASN A 66 14.23 0.76 -13.25
C ASN A 66 15.61 0.76 -12.58
N LEU A 67 15.69 1.09 -11.28
CA LEU A 67 16.95 1.02 -10.53
C LEU A 67 17.54 -0.39 -10.46
N PHE A 68 16.71 -1.43 -10.60
CA PHE A 68 17.14 -2.83 -10.47
C PHE A 68 17.11 -3.60 -11.79
N LYS A 69 16.32 -3.15 -12.75
CA LYS A 69 16.04 -3.89 -13.98
C LYS A 69 16.60 -3.24 -15.26
N ASN A 70 17.17 -2.03 -15.15
CA ASN A 70 17.66 -1.25 -16.30
C ASN A 70 16.61 -1.15 -17.44
N ILE A 71 15.38 -0.79 -17.08
CA ILE A 71 14.25 -0.68 -18.03
C ILE A 71 14.45 0.52 -18.97
N ALA A 72 15.12 1.57 -18.50
CA ALA A 72 15.48 2.76 -19.27
C ALA A 72 16.99 3.00 -19.21
N ASP A 73 17.51 3.71 -20.21
CA ASP A 73 18.91 4.08 -20.28
C ASP A 73 19.37 4.96 -19.12
N VAL A 74 20.67 4.93 -18.84
CA VAL A 74 21.30 5.77 -17.83
C VAL A 74 22.13 6.85 -18.54
N LYS A 75 21.80 8.13 -18.30
CA LYS A 75 22.56 9.28 -18.78
C LYS A 75 23.20 10.03 -17.62
N GLU A 76 24.48 10.29 -17.71
CA GLU A 76 25.24 11.02 -16.68
C GLU A 76 25.07 10.48 -15.25
N GLY A 77 24.87 9.15 -15.11
CA GLY A 77 24.66 8.48 -13.83
C GLY A 77 23.22 8.51 -13.30
N PHE A 78 22.28 9.10 -14.04
CA PHE A 78 20.86 9.13 -13.68
C PHE A 78 20.03 8.27 -14.64
N PRO A 79 19.13 7.42 -14.12
CA PRO A 79 18.21 6.68 -14.98
C PRO A 79 17.25 7.64 -15.69
N GLU A 80 17.10 7.46 -16.99
CA GLU A 80 16.10 8.20 -17.77
C GLU A 80 14.68 7.84 -17.30
N GLN A 81 13.75 8.70 -17.68
CA GLN A 81 12.35 8.47 -17.32
C GLN A 81 11.83 7.23 -18.06
N VAL A 82 11.30 6.28 -17.30
CA VAL A 82 10.67 5.08 -17.88
C VAL A 82 9.47 5.50 -18.71
N ASP A 83 9.43 5.06 -19.96
CA ASP A 83 8.21 5.17 -20.76
C ASP A 83 7.15 4.22 -20.17
N LEU A 84 6.13 4.79 -19.56
CA LEU A 84 5.06 4.03 -18.92
C LEU A 84 4.30 3.15 -19.92
N SER A 85 4.30 3.49 -21.21
CA SER A 85 3.66 2.67 -22.25
C SER A 85 4.31 1.30 -22.37
N THR A 86 5.59 1.17 -22.02
CA THR A 86 6.32 -0.11 -22.08
C THR A 86 6.01 -1.04 -20.91
N VAL A 87 5.45 -0.52 -19.81
CA VAL A 87 5.17 -1.28 -18.59
C VAL A 87 3.67 -1.43 -18.29
N VAL A 88 2.81 -0.60 -18.88
CA VAL A 88 1.35 -0.61 -18.63
C VAL A 88 0.68 -1.94 -19.04
N GLY A 89 1.27 -2.72 -19.93
CA GLY A 89 0.76 -4.04 -20.32
C GLY A 89 1.15 -5.18 -19.37
N GLU A 90 1.95 -4.94 -18.35
CA GLU A 90 2.32 -5.98 -17.39
C GLU A 90 1.22 -6.19 -16.34
N ASP A 91 0.87 -7.44 -16.03
CA ASP A 91 -0.20 -7.81 -15.08
C ASP A 91 -0.09 -7.09 -13.73
N ARG A 92 1.14 -6.86 -13.26
CA ARG A 92 1.41 -6.14 -11.99
C ARG A 92 0.99 -4.67 -11.98
N PHE A 93 0.75 -4.07 -13.15
CA PHE A 93 0.23 -2.71 -13.32
C PHE A 93 -1.23 -2.69 -13.75
N ASN A 94 -1.91 -3.84 -13.71
CA ASN A 94 -3.35 -3.90 -13.94
C ASN A 94 -4.07 -3.02 -12.90
N ARG A 95 -4.82 -2.02 -13.39
CA ARG A 95 -5.43 -0.99 -12.54
C ARG A 95 -6.49 -1.56 -11.60
N GLU A 96 -7.26 -2.53 -12.04
CA GLU A 96 -8.30 -3.18 -11.23
C GLU A 96 -7.67 -3.97 -10.08
N GLU A 97 -6.63 -4.75 -10.37
CA GLU A 97 -5.90 -5.49 -9.34
C GLU A 97 -5.15 -4.55 -8.38
N LEU A 98 -4.58 -3.46 -8.87
CA LEU A 98 -3.95 -2.45 -8.02
C LEU A 98 -4.97 -1.79 -7.10
N GLN A 99 -6.14 -1.39 -7.60
CA GLN A 99 -7.19 -0.78 -6.80
C GLN A 99 -7.72 -1.74 -5.73
N LYS A 100 -7.82 -3.02 -6.04
CA LYS A 100 -8.18 -4.07 -5.08
C LYS A 100 -7.12 -4.24 -3.99
N ASN A 101 -5.85 -4.28 -4.37
CA ASN A 101 -4.75 -4.61 -3.48
C ASN A 101 -4.21 -3.41 -2.70
N LEU A 102 -4.29 -2.19 -3.23
CA LEU A 102 -3.90 -0.98 -2.53
C LEU A 102 -4.94 -0.57 -1.47
N MET A 103 -4.51 0.10 -0.42
CA MET A 103 -5.41 0.71 0.56
C MET A 103 -5.93 2.06 0.04
N PHE A 104 -6.43 2.03 -1.21
CA PHE A 104 -7.01 3.18 -1.90
C PHE A 104 -8.52 3.08 -1.90
N GLY A 105 -9.21 4.20 -1.69
CA GLY A 105 -10.67 4.24 -1.71
C GLY A 105 -11.26 5.51 -1.11
N THR A 106 -12.57 5.59 -1.15
CA THR A 106 -13.35 6.50 -0.31
C THR A 106 -13.20 6.10 1.16
N PRO A 107 -13.57 6.95 2.14
CA PRO A 107 -13.54 6.57 3.55
C PRO A 107 -14.21 5.22 3.84
N ASP A 108 -15.41 4.98 3.31
CA ASP A 108 -16.16 3.74 3.54
C ASP A 108 -15.44 2.51 2.94
N GLU A 109 -14.88 2.65 1.73
CA GLU A 109 -14.12 1.56 1.09
C GLU A 109 -12.84 1.23 1.88
N VAL A 110 -12.14 2.25 2.41
CA VAL A 110 -10.94 2.04 3.21
C VAL A 110 -11.28 1.46 4.57
N VAL A 111 -12.38 1.88 5.20
CA VAL A 111 -12.89 1.26 6.44
C VAL A 111 -13.17 -0.23 6.20
N ALA A 112 -13.95 -0.56 5.15
CA ALA A 112 -14.26 -1.96 4.85
C ALA A 112 -13.01 -2.82 4.58
N LYS A 113 -11.97 -2.26 3.95
CA LYS A 113 -10.68 -2.94 3.81
C LYS A 113 -9.98 -3.12 5.16
N LEU A 114 -9.94 -2.11 6.01
CA LEU A 114 -9.28 -2.17 7.33
C LEU A 114 -9.98 -3.13 8.30
N GLU A 115 -11.30 -3.27 8.22
CA GLU A 115 -12.05 -4.28 8.99
C GLU A 115 -11.56 -5.70 8.72
N GLN A 116 -11.15 -6.01 7.48
CA GLN A 116 -10.55 -7.32 7.17
C GLN A 116 -9.22 -7.52 7.91
N TYR A 117 -8.39 -6.48 8.03
CA TYR A 117 -7.14 -6.53 8.79
C TYR A 117 -7.39 -6.68 10.29
N GLN A 118 -8.38 -5.97 10.81
CA GLN A 118 -8.82 -6.11 12.19
C GLN A 118 -9.33 -7.54 12.47
N ALA A 119 -10.11 -8.12 11.55
CA ALA A 119 -10.65 -9.46 11.69
C ALA A 119 -9.59 -10.56 11.80
N ILE A 120 -8.45 -10.40 11.10
CA ILE A 120 -7.31 -11.33 11.23
C ILE A 120 -6.38 -11.00 12.40
N GLY A 121 -6.69 -9.96 13.19
CA GLY A 121 -5.94 -9.58 14.39
C GLY A 121 -4.62 -8.85 14.11
N VAL A 122 -4.57 -7.99 13.09
CA VAL A 122 -3.51 -6.99 12.93
C VAL A 122 -3.62 -6.00 14.08
N ASP A 123 -2.52 -5.77 14.80
CA ASP A 123 -2.52 -4.89 15.96
C ASP A 123 -2.41 -3.41 15.55
N ASP A 124 -1.52 -3.10 14.61
CA ASP A 124 -1.27 -1.72 14.16
C ASP A 124 -1.33 -1.61 12.63
N PHE A 125 -1.99 -0.57 12.15
CA PHE A 125 -1.97 -0.17 10.74
C PHE A 125 -1.06 1.04 10.53
N ILE A 126 -0.14 0.94 9.55
CA ILE A 126 0.78 2.01 9.20
C ILE A 126 0.38 2.61 7.85
N TYR A 127 -0.12 3.84 7.89
CA TYR A 127 -0.44 4.63 6.71
C TYR A 127 0.84 5.03 5.97
N ASN A 128 1.05 4.53 4.76
CA ASN A 128 2.17 4.92 3.91
C ASN A 128 1.69 5.75 2.72
N ALA A 129 2.03 7.04 2.71
CA ALA A 129 1.66 7.98 1.64
C ALA A 129 2.77 8.19 0.58
N SER A 130 3.88 7.45 0.67
CA SER A 130 5.07 7.64 -0.19
C SER A 130 4.93 6.99 -1.57
N TYR A 131 3.98 7.39 -2.39
CA TYR A 131 3.76 6.80 -3.72
C TYR A 131 3.74 7.79 -4.89
N GLY A 132 4.37 8.97 -4.71
CA GLY A 132 4.64 9.89 -5.83
C GLY A 132 3.57 10.96 -6.08
N LEU A 133 2.52 11.03 -5.26
CA LEU A 133 1.54 12.11 -5.31
C LEU A 133 2.16 13.46 -4.97
N ASP A 134 1.57 14.52 -5.49
CA ASP A 134 1.86 15.87 -5.03
C ASP A 134 1.49 16.07 -3.55
N ARG A 135 2.15 17.05 -2.94
CA ARG A 135 2.04 17.31 -1.50
C ARG A 135 0.63 17.63 -1.04
N GLU A 136 -0.14 18.34 -1.86
CA GLU A 136 -1.49 18.76 -1.45
C GLU A 136 -2.45 17.59 -1.46
N ARG A 137 -2.37 16.69 -2.46
CA ARG A 137 -3.14 15.45 -2.47
C ARG A 137 -2.76 14.53 -1.30
N GLN A 138 -1.45 14.40 -0.99
CA GLN A 138 -1.01 13.62 0.18
C GLN A 138 -1.61 14.16 1.47
N LYS A 139 -1.58 15.48 1.68
CA LYS A 139 -2.16 16.12 2.87
C LYS A 139 -3.67 15.94 2.94
N SER A 140 -4.37 16.15 1.82
CA SER A 140 -5.83 16.00 1.76
C SER A 140 -6.24 14.58 2.08
N SER A 141 -5.57 13.59 1.49
CA SER A 141 -5.79 12.17 1.74
C SER A 141 -5.55 11.81 3.22
N LEU A 142 -4.44 12.25 3.81
CA LEU A 142 -4.14 11.99 5.22
C LEU A 142 -5.16 12.68 6.15
N LYS A 143 -5.56 13.92 5.86
CA LYS A 143 -6.58 14.62 6.65
C LYS A 143 -7.92 13.88 6.60
N LEU A 144 -8.32 13.41 5.42
CA LEU A 144 -9.55 12.66 5.23
C LEU A 144 -9.51 11.32 5.99
N PHE A 145 -8.39 10.59 5.90
CA PHE A 145 -8.15 9.39 6.68
C PHE A 145 -8.27 9.63 8.19
N CYS A 146 -7.60 10.67 8.71
CA CYS A 146 -7.63 10.99 10.15
C CYS A 146 -9.01 11.43 10.63
N ARG A 147 -9.81 12.07 9.76
CA ARG A 147 -11.13 12.59 10.11
C ARG A 147 -12.21 11.51 10.05
N GLU A 148 -12.19 10.64 9.06
CA GLU A 148 -13.31 9.75 8.72
C GLU A 148 -13.00 8.27 8.86
N VAL A 149 -11.74 7.84 8.73
CA VAL A 149 -11.36 6.43 8.81
C VAL A 149 -10.79 6.07 10.18
N ALA A 150 -9.76 6.78 10.62
CA ALA A 150 -9.06 6.44 11.87
C ALA A 150 -9.96 6.41 13.12
N PRO A 151 -11.00 7.26 13.28
CA PRO A 151 -11.87 7.20 14.45
C PRO A 151 -12.70 5.92 14.58
N VAL A 152 -12.93 5.19 13.48
CA VAL A 152 -13.70 3.93 13.48
C VAL A 152 -12.96 2.82 14.24
N PHE A 153 -11.62 2.88 14.32
CA PHE A 153 -10.74 1.86 14.89
C PHE A 153 -10.11 2.25 16.24
N ARG A 154 -10.67 3.21 16.92
CA ARG A 154 -10.20 3.68 18.24
C ARG A 154 -10.97 3.07 19.39
#